data_822fdd7b9290945bdd13287c3f4d9967
#
_entry.id   822fdd7b9290945bdd13287c3f4d9967
#
_cell.length_a   1.000
_cell.length_b   1.000
_cell.length_c   1.000
_cell.angle_alpha   90.00
_cell.angle_beta   90.00
_cell.angle_gamma   90.00
#
_symmetry.space_group_name_H-M   'P 1'
#
loop_
_entity.id
_entity.type
_entity.pdbx_description
1 polymer ?
#
loop_
_entity_poly.entity_id
_entity_poly.type
_entity_poly.pdbx_seq_one_letter_code
_entity_poly.pdbx_strand_id
1 'polypeptide(L)'
;KAYIDTYLNTIKIANRNGYEVKDSQMWMDYIKMLERCGKDIQSPRYICPTNLKEAHDHYVKKAREIEAKAKRAEDIRKAQEREANFKEQKEKFFGIRINDGEIEVKVLESVEEYRQEAESQHICLFSAAYDQREDSLIFSARIDGRIIETIEVDLRTLRVVQSRGVCNKNTAYHDRIINLINANAHLIKERITA
;
A
#
# COMPACT_ATOMS: atom_id res chain seq x y z
N LYS A 1 9.68 10.16 30.86
CA LYS A 1 9.89 9.55 32.21
C LYS A 1 9.22 8.19 32.31
N ALA A 2 7.94 8.02 32.03
CA ALA A 2 7.21 6.74 32.09
C ALA A 2 7.82 5.62 31.21
N TYR A 3 8.32 5.96 30.04
CA TYR A 3 8.93 5.01 29.09
C TYR A 3 10.23 4.40 29.65
N ILE A 4 11.09 5.22 30.27
CA ILE A 4 12.34 4.77 30.88
C ILE A 4 12.04 3.84 32.07
N ASP A 5 11.05 4.19 32.87
CA ASP A 5 10.67 3.41 34.06
C ASP A 5 10.15 2.01 33.71
N THR A 6 9.41 1.87 32.57
CA THR A 6 8.92 0.57 32.09
C THR A 6 10.07 -0.37 31.73
N TYR A 7 11.06 0.09 30.98
CA TYR A 7 12.22 -0.73 30.60
C TYR A 7 13.13 -1.05 31.79
N LEU A 8 13.29 -0.12 32.73
CA LEU A 8 14.02 -0.40 33.98
C LEU A 8 13.36 -1.52 34.79
N ASN A 9 12.03 -1.56 34.86
CA ASN A 9 11.31 -2.66 35.49
C ASN A 9 11.53 -3.98 34.78
N THR A 10 11.47 -4.00 33.43
CA THR A 10 11.73 -5.21 32.65
C THR A 10 13.13 -5.76 32.89
N ILE A 11 14.16 -4.90 32.99
CA ILE A 11 15.53 -5.29 33.32
C ILE A 11 15.60 -5.90 34.74
N LYS A 12 14.95 -5.28 35.72
CA LYS A 12 14.91 -5.78 37.10
C LYS A 12 14.27 -7.17 37.19
N ILE A 13 13.21 -7.39 36.39
CA ILE A 13 12.54 -8.70 36.35
C ILE A 13 13.44 -9.74 35.68
N ALA A 14 14.11 -9.42 34.57
CA ALA A 14 15.06 -10.34 33.94
C ALA A 14 16.18 -10.76 34.91
N ASN A 15 16.81 -9.78 35.59
CA ASN A 15 17.85 -10.02 36.57
C ASN A 15 17.39 -10.88 37.75
N ARG A 16 16.17 -10.64 38.29
CA ARG A 16 15.60 -11.45 39.39
C ARG A 16 15.36 -12.89 38.98
N ASN A 17 15.13 -13.15 37.68
CA ASN A 17 14.95 -14.51 37.15
C ASN A 17 16.26 -15.14 36.64
N GLY A 18 17.41 -14.55 36.96
CA GLY A 18 18.71 -15.06 36.57
C GLY A 18 19.02 -15.00 35.09
N TYR A 19 18.29 -14.17 34.34
CA TYR A 19 18.54 -13.99 32.91
C TYR A 19 19.65 -12.96 32.68
N GLU A 20 20.74 -13.40 32.08
CA GLU A 20 21.87 -12.57 31.73
C GLU A 20 21.67 -12.00 30.30
N VAL A 21 21.54 -10.67 30.19
CA VAL A 21 21.41 -9.97 28.90
C VAL A 21 22.81 -9.82 28.27
N LYS A 22 23.20 -10.73 27.38
CA LYS A 22 24.51 -10.73 26.72
C LYS A 22 24.60 -9.67 25.63
N ASP A 23 23.53 -9.42 24.90
CA ASP A 23 23.38 -8.37 23.88
C ASP A 23 22.24 -7.45 24.27
N SER A 24 22.60 -6.33 24.88
CA SER A 24 21.61 -5.35 25.39
C SER A 24 20.83 -4.67 24.30
N GLN A 25 21.44 -4.42 23.13
CA GLN A 25 20.77 -3.75 22.02
C GLN A 25 19.73 -4.67 21.37
N MET A 26 20.11 -5.90 21.05
CA MET A 26 19.20 -6.91 20.51
C MET A 26 18.07 -7.23 21.49
N TRP A 27 18.38 -7.35 22.80
CA TRP A 27 17.36 -7.62 23.81
C TRP A 27 16.36 -6.47 23.95
N MET A 28 16.81 -5.21 23.92
CA MET A 28 15.93 -4.04 23.95
C MET A 28 15.02 -3.96 22.71
N ASP A 29 15.56 -4.27 21.53
CA ASP A 29 14.74 -4.32 20.32
C ASP A 29 13.73 -5.48 20.39
N TYR A 30 14.12 -6.62 20.92
CA TYR A 30 13.23 -7.74 21.18
C TYR A 30 12.07 -7.36 22.12
N ILE A 31 12.35 -6.66 23.24
CA ILE A 31 11.30 -6.17 24.15
C ILE A 31 10.32 -5.22 23.44
N LYS A 32 10.81 -4.33 22.59
CA LYS A 32 9.94 -3.47 21.77
C LYS A 32 9.06 -4.28 20.82
N MET A 33 9.59 -5.36 20.22
CA MET A 33 8.79 -6.23 19.35
C MET A 33 7.73 -7.00 20.12
N LEU A 34 8.05 -7.46 21.35
CA LEU A 34 7.06 -8.07 22.24
C LEU A 34 5.90 -7.10 22.54
N GLU A 35 6.21 -5.86 22.90
CA GLU A 35 5.22 -4.82 23.19
C GLU A 35 4.32 -4.56 21.97
N ARG A 36 4.91 -4.39 20.77
CA ARG A 36 4.16 -4.25 19.52
C ARG A 36 3.26 -5.45 19.21
N CYS A 37 3.67 -6.64 19.62
CA CYS A 37 2.87 -7.86 19.51
C CYS A 37 1.86 -8.06 20.66
N GLY A 38 1.68 -7.05 21.53
CA GLY A 38 0.75 -7.11 22.66
C GLY A 38 1.15 -8.14 23.72
N LYS A 39 2.45 -8.43 23.85
CA LYS A 39 2.97 -9.35 24.88
C LYS A 39 3.29 -8.59 26.15
N ASP A 40 3.06 -9.27 27.27
CA ASP A 40 3.39 -8.72 28.58
C ASP A 40 4.92 -8.69 28.79
N ILE A 41 5.50 -7.48 28.69
CA ILE A 41 6.94 -7.26 28.89
C ILE A 41 7.37 -7.26 30.36
N GLN A 42 6.47 -7.56 31.29
CA GLN A 42 6.78 -7.80 32.69
C GLN A 42 6.75 -9.30 33.03
N SER A 43 6.37 -10.16 32.12
CA SER A 43 6.34 -11.61 32.29
C SER A 43 7.70 -12.23 31.94
N PRO A 44 8.37 -12.92 32.91
CA PRO A 44 9.65 -13.62 32.66
C PRO A 44 9.58 -14.61 31.48
N ARG A 45 8.40 -15.20 31.25
CA ARG A 45 8.16 -16.13 30.14
C ARG A 45 8.51 -15.52 28.77
N TYR A 46 8.26 -14.22 28.60
CA TYR A 46 8.53 -13.54 27.34
C TYR A 46 9.89 -12.86 27.32
N ILE A 47 10.27 -12.18 28.42
CA ILE A 47 11.46 -11.34 28.43
C ILE A 47 12.78 -12.09 28.62
N CYS A 48 12.72 -13.37 29.02
CA CYS A 48 13.88 -14.23 29.24
C CYS A 48 13.91 -15.40 28.25
N PRO A 49 14.09 -15.16 26.94
CA PRO A 49 14.08 -16.21 25.94
C PRO A 49 15.35 -17.08 26.05
N THR A 50 15.21 -18.38 25.80
CA THR A 50 16.34 -19.31 25.76
C THR A 50 17.32 -18.99 24.65
N ASN A 51 16.81 -18.59 23.50
CA ASN A 51 17.57 -18.12 22.34
C ASN A 51 17.07 -16.73 21.92
N LEU A 52 17.83 -15.70 22.30
CA LEU A 52 17.45 -14.30 22.04
C LEU A 52 17.32 -13.99 20.56
N LYS A 53 18.26 -14.46 19.73
CA LYS A 53 18.26 -14.19 18.29
C LYS A 53 17.03 -14.79 17.61
N GLU A 54 16.75 -16.04 17.86
CA GLU A 54 15.59 -16.73 17.30
C GLU A 54 14.26 -16.08 17.73
N ALA A 55 14.15 -15.75 19.02
CA ALA A 55 12.99 -15.07 19.57
C ALA A 55 12.81 -13.66 18.96
N HIS A 56 13.90 -12.90 18.85
CA HIS A 56 13.90 -11.59 18.21
C HIS A 56 13.41 -11.68 16.76
N ASP A 57 14.01 -12.55 15.95
CA ASP A 57 13.66 -12.70 14.52
C ASP A 57 12.18 -13.11 14.35
N HIS A 58 11.69 -14.02 15.21
CA HIS A 58 10.29 -14.42 15.25
C HIS A 58 9.36 -13.23 15.51
N TYR A 59 9.63 -12.42 16.54
CA TYR A 59 8.75 -11.31 16.91
C TYR A 59 8.89 -10.12 15.98
N VAL A 60 10.03 -9.90 15.34
CA VAL A 60 10.18 -8.91 14.25
C VAL A 60 9.25 -9.26 13.09
N LYS A 61 9.24 -10.52 12.65
CA LYS A 61 8.34 -10.99 11.59
C LYS A 61 6.88 -10.79 11.99
N LYS A 62 6.52 -11.21 13.19
CA LYS A 62 5.15 -11.10 13.71
C LYS A 62 4.68 -9.65 13.86
N ALA A 63 5.53 -8.75 14.33
CA ALA A 63 5.21 -7.32 14.43
C ALA A 63 4.94 -6.71 13.05
N ARG A 64 5.76 -7.05 12.04
CA ARG A 64 5.54 -6.61 10.65
C ARG A 64 4.22 -7.12 10.07
N GLU A 65 3.85 -8.37 10.36
CA GLU A 65 2.56 -8.94 9.92
C GLU A 65 1.37 -8.21 10.56
N ILE A 66 1.45 -7.88 11.85
CA ILE A 66 0.41 -7.12 12.58
C ILE A 66 0.29 -5.70 12.00
N GLU A 67 1.41 -5.02 11.81
CA GLU A 67 1.45 -3.66 11.25
C GLU A 67 0.90 -3.63 9.81
N ALA A 68 1.29 -4.59 8.97
CA ALA A 68 0.78 -4.72 7.61
C ALA A 68 -0.74 -4.96 7.58
N LYS A 69 -1.24 -5.82 8.47
CA LYS A 69 -2.68 -6.09 8.60
C LYS A 69 -3.45 -4.85 9.08
N ALA A 70 -2.92 -4.12 10.06
CA ALA A 70 -3.53 -2.90 10.58
C ALA A 70 -3.57 -1.81 9.50
N LYS A 71 -2.46 -1.63 8.77
CA LYS A 71 -2.39 -0.69 7.64
C LYS A 71 -3.41 -1.03 6.56
N ARG A 72 -3.50 -2.31 6.17
CA ARG A 72 -4.47 -2.75 5.16
C ARG A 72 -5.91 -2.48 5.59
N ALA A 73 -6.26 -2.74 6.84
CA ALA A 73 -7.59 -2.45 7.38
C ALA A 73 -7.91 -0.95 7.35
N GLU A 74 -6.94 -0.11 7.70
CA GLU A 74 -7.07 1.35 7.65
C GLU A 74 -7.22 1.85 6.21
N ASP A 75 -6.46 1.30 5.26
CA ASP A 75 -6.54 1.67 3.85
C ASP A 75 -7.90 1.28 3.25
N ILE A 76 -8.46 0.12 3.64
CA ILE A 76 -9.82 -0.29 3.25
C ILE A 76 -10.87 0.69 3.79
N ARG A 77 -10.76 1.09 5.07
CA ARG A 77 -11.67 2.07 5.67
C ARG A 77 -11.62 3.41 4.93
N LYS A 78 -10.41 3.90 4.64
CA LYS A 78 -10.23 5.15 3.87
C LYS A 78 -10.82 5.05 2.47
N ALA A 79 -10.67 3.90 1.80
CA ALA A 79 -11.27 3.69 0.48
C ALA A 79 -12.81 3.80 0.54
N GLN A 80 -13.44 3.17 1.53
CA GLN A 80 -14.89 3.26 1.72
C GLN A 80 -15.37 4.69 2.01
N GLU A 81 -14.64 5.44 2.83
CA GLU A 81 -14.96 6.84 3.15
C GLU A 81 -14.89 7.76 1.93
N ARG A 82 -13.98 7.48 0.98
CA ARG A 82 -13.77 8.30 -0.24
C ARG A 82 -14.69 7.92 -1.39
N GLU A 83 -15.27 6.73 -1.37
CA GLU A 83 -16.00 6.13 -2.49
C GLU A 83 -17.16 7.00 -3.00
N ALA A 84 -17.91 7.63 -2.09
CA ALA A 84 -19.06 8.47 -2.48
C ALA A 84 -18.61 9.69 -3.31
N ASN A 85 -17.60 10.40 -2.83
CA ASN A 85 -17.04 11.56 -3.52
C ASN A 85 -16.37 11.17 -4.85
N PHE A 86 -15.68 10.03 -4.88
CA PHE A 86 -15.06 9.50 -6.09
C PHE A 86 -16.11 9.23 -7.18
N LYS A 87 -17.21 8.57 -6.84
CA LYS A 87 -18.32 8.29 -7.76
C LYS A 87 -18.92 9.58 -8.30
N GLU A 88 -19.25 10.54 -7.45
CA GLU A 88 -19.79 11.83 -7.88
C GLU A 88 -18.92 12.50 -8.95
N GLN A 89 -17.59 12.42 -8.81
CA GLN A 89 -16.65 13.06 -9.74
C GLN A 89 -16.37 12.24 -10.99
N LYS A 90 -16.32 10.91 -10.89
CA LYS A 90 -15.73 10.02 -11.92
C LYS A 90 -16.71 9.06 -12.57
N GLU A 91 -17.93 8.88 -12.05
CA GLU A 91 -18.91 7.91 -12.56
C GLU A 91 -19.19 8.07 -14.06
N LYS A 92 -19.18 9.30 -14.57
CA LYS A 92 -19.37 9.57 -15.99
C LYS A 92 -18.33 8.91 -16.90
N PHE A 93 -17.14 8.56 -16.38
CA PHE A 93 -16.08 7.91 -17.15
C PHE A 93 -16.12 6.39 -17.04
N PHE A 94 -16.96 5.82 -16.18
CA PHE A 94 -17.04 4.37 -15.99
C PHE A 94 -17.45 3.68 -17.29
N GLY A 95 -16.94 2.45 -17.49
CA GLY A 95 -17.16 1.68 -18.71
C GLY A 95 -16.24 2.03 -19.87
N ILE A 96 -15.36 3.04 -19.77
CA ILE A 96 -14.36 3.30 -20.82
C ILE A 96 -13.36 2.14 -20.83
N ARG A 97 -13.33 1.44 -21.95
CA ARG A 97 -12.40 0.34 -22.25
C ARG A 97 -11.84 0.52 -23.64
N ILE A 98 -10.55 0.31 -23.78
CA ILE A 98 -9.80 0.39 -25.01
C ILE A 98 -9.04 -0.93 -25.16
N ASN A 99 -9.05 -1.52 -26.34
CA ASN A 99 -8.37 -2.80 -26.57
C ASN A 99 -7.77 -2.79 -27.98
N ASP A 100 -6.54 -3.27 -28.12
CA ASP A 100 -5.86 -3.43 -29.40
C ASP A 100 -5.70 -4.90 -29.84
N GLY A 101 -6.38 -5.82 -29.15
CA GLY A 101 -6.31 -7.26 -29.38
C GLY A 101 -5.42 -7.99 -28.39
N GLU A 102 -4.49 -7.33 -27.72
CA GLU A 102 -3.60 -7.89 -26.70
C GLU A 102 -3.68 -7.10 -25.39
N ILE A 103 -3.60 -5.76 -25.49
CA ILE A 103 -3.62 -4.86 -24.35
C ILE A 103 -5.04 -4.35 -24.14
N GLU A 104 -5.62 -4.62 -22.98
CA GLU A 104 -6.83 -3.98 -22.50
C GLU A 104 -6.46 -2.82 -21.58
N VAL A 105 -7.01 -1.63 -21.87
CA VAL A 105 -6.88 -0.45 -21.00
C VAL A 105 -8.28 -0.07 -20.51
N LYS A 106 -8.47 -0.06 -19.18
CA LYS A 106 -9.75 0.30 -18.56
C LYS A 106 -9.59 1.40 -17.53
N VAL A 107 -10.60 2.23 -17.35
CA VAL A 107 -10.70 3.17 -16.22
C VAL A 107 -10.81 2.39 -14.92
N LEU A 108 -10.21 2.90 -13.85
CA LEU A 108 -10.47 2.42 -12.49
C LEU A 108 -11.80 3.01 -12.00
N GLU A 109 -12.72 2.16 -11.57
CA GLU A 109 -14.12 2.51 -11.32
C GLU A 109 -14.48 2.57 -9.83
N SER A 110 -13.53 2.32 -8.93
CA SER A 110 -13.73 2.43 -7.49
C SER A 110 -12.43 2.80 -6.78
N VAL A 111 -12.54 3.41 -5.59
CA VAL A 111 -11.37 3.72 -4.75
C VAL A 111 -10.68 2.43 -4.30
N GLU A 112 -11.43 1.33 -4.17
CA GLU A 112 -10.86 0.01 -3.89
C GLU A 112 -9.97 -0.49 -5.05
N GLU A 113 -10.36 -0.24 -6.32
CA GLU A 113 -9.49 -0.55 -7.47
C GLU A 113 -8.20 0.27 -7.42
N TYR A 114 -8.23 1.56 -7.03
CA TYR A 114 -7.01 2.37 -6.83
C TYR A 114 -6.10 1.78 -5.76
N ARG A 115 -6.68 1.27 -4.68
CA ARG A 115 -5.93 0.62 -3.61
C ARG A 115 -5.27 -0.68 -4.07
N GLN A 116 -6.02 -1.53 -4.79
CA GLN A 116 -5.52 -2.80 -5.33
C GLN A 116 -4.45 -2.58 -6.39
N GLU A 117 -4.63 -1.62 -7.28
CA GLU A 117 -3.67 -1.23 -8.30
C GLU A 117 -2.36 -0.76 -7.65
N ALA A 118 -2.45 0.12 -6.62
CA ALA A 118 -1.30 0.62 -5.86
C ALA A 118 -0.54 -0.52 -5.16
N GLU A 119 -1.25 -1.46 -4.55
CA GLU A 119 -0.68 -2.63 -3.88
C GLU A 119 0.04 -3.54 -4.89
N SER A 120 -0.61 -3.84 -6.03
CA SER A 120 -0.08 -4.72 -7.07
C SER A 120 1.15 -4.13 -7.77
N GLN A 121 1.13 -2.83 -8.08
CA GLN A 121 2.19 -2.16 -8.81
C GLN A 121 3.28 -1.57 -7.90
N HIS A 122 3.11 -1.62 -6.57
CA HIS A 122 4.00 -0.98 -5.59
C HIS A 122 4.24 0.51 -5.89
N ILE A 123 3.15 1.24 -6.15
CA ILE A 123 3.14 2.67 -6.46
C ILE A 123 2.31 3.47 -5.45
N CYS A 124 2.54 4.77 -5.36
CA CYS A 124 1.86 5.65 -4.38
C CYS A 124 0.45 6.11 -4.81
N LEU A 125 -0.20 5.41 -5.74
CA LEU A 125 -1.49 5.82 -6.32
C LEU A 125 -2.56 6.12 -5.25
N PHE A 126 -2.81 5.19 -4.34
CA PHE A 126 -3.80 5.33 -3.27
C PHE A 126 -3.31 6.25 -2.14
N SER A 127 -2.06 6.11 -1.69
CA SER A 127 -1.50 6.91 -0.60
C SER A 127 -1.33 8.39 -0.96
N ALA A 128 -1.12 8.70 -2.24
CA ALA A 128 -1.04 10.07 -2.77
C ALA A 128 -2.42 10.62 -3.23
N ALA A 129 -3.52 9.93 -2.88
CA ALA A 129 -4.90 10.35 -3.07
C ALA A 129 -5.25 10.77 -4.52
N TYR A 130 -4.79 9.99 -5.50
CA TYR A 130 -5.14 10.23 -6.91
C TYR A 130 -6.64 10.09 -7.20
N ASP A 131 -7.34 9.29 -6.40
CA ASP A 131 -8.79 9.15 -6.40
C ASP A 131 -9.53 10.47 -6.12
N GLN A 132 -8.89 11.42 -5.44
CA GLN A 132 -9.47 12.72 -5.08
C GLN A 132 -9.09 13.86 -6.04
N ARG A 133 -8.26 13.61 -7.04
CA ARG A 133 -7.84 14.64 -8.01
C ARG A 133 -8.90 14.82 -9.08
N GLU A 134 -9.52 15.99 -9.12
CA GLU A 134 -10.61 16.31 -10.09
C GLU A 134 -10.14 16.20 -11.54
N ASP A 135 -8.95 16.70 -11.83
CA ASP A 135 -8.38 16.80 -13.19
C ASP A 135 -7.66 15.51 -13.65
N SER A 136 -7.64 14.45 -12.87
CA SER A 136 -6.90 13.23 -13.16
C SER A 136 -7.83 12.05 -13.36
N LEU A 137 -7.63 11.27 -14.41
CA LEU A 137 -8.31 10.01 -14.65
C LEU A 137 -7.30 8.88 -14.76
N ILE A 138 -7.51 7.82 -13.98
CA ILE A 138 -6.57 6.72 -13.91
C ILE A 138 -7.09 5.51 -14.68
N PHE A 139 -6.22 4.95 -15.50
CA PHE A 139 -6.44 3.72 -16.24
C PHE A 139 -5.49 2.63 -15.79
N SER A 140 -5.92 1.38 -15.94
CA SER A 140 -5.13 0.18 -15.78
C SER A 140 -4.95 -0.49 -17.14
N ALA A 141 -3.71 -0.65 -17.61
CA ALA A 141 -3.39 -1.44 -18.77
C ALA A 141 -3.12 -2.89 -18.36
N ARG A 142 -3.72 -3.83 -19.05
CA ARG A 142 -3.69 -5.28 -18.72
C ARG A 142 -3.43 -6.13 -19.94
N ILE A 143 -2.74 -7.26 -19.71
CA ILE A 143 -2.60 -8.37 -20.67
C ILE A 143 -3.02 -9.64 -19.93
N ASP A 144 -3.97 -10.38 -20.46
CA ASP A 144 -4.54 -11.60 -19.84
C ASP A 144 -4.98 -11.37 -18.38
N GLY A 145 -5.57 -10.20 -18.11
CA GLY A 145 -6.03 -9.78 -16.79
C GLY A 145 -4.94 -9.31 -15.83
N ARG A 146 -3.65 -9.43 -16.18
CA ARG A 146 -2.53 -8.97 -15.37
C ARG A 146 -2.25 -7.50 -15.62
N ILE A 147 -2.10 -6.72 -14.55
CA ILE A 147 -1.76 -5.31 -14.63
C ILE A 147 -0.34 -5.16 -15.17
N ILE A 148 -0.18 -4.35 -16.21
CA ILE A 148 1.11 -4.06 -16.87
C ILE A 148 1.60 -2.67 -16.49
N GLU A 149 0.76 -1.64 -16.70
CA GLU A 149 1.03 -0.26 -16.31
C GLU A 149 -0.24 0.41 -15.80
N THR A 150 -0.04 1.36 -14.89
CA THR A 150 -1.07 2.31 -14.42
C THR A 150 -0.83 3.64 -15.10
N ILE A 151 -1.87 4.23 -15.68
CA ILE A 151 -1.77 5.42 -16.51
C ILE A 151 -2.60 6.55 -15.93
N GLU A 152 -2.01 7.73 -15.83
CA GLU A 152 -2.69 8.98 -15.49
C GLU A 152 -2.93 9.81 -16.75
N VAL A 153 -4.18 10.22 -16.97
CA VAL A 153 -4.59 11.14 -18.03
C VAL A 153 -5.08 12.43 -17.39
N ASP A 154 -4.55 13.57 -17.83
CA ASP A 154 -5.07 14.89 -17.45
C ASP A 154 -6.35 15.19 -18.23
N LEU A 155 -7.45 15.46 -17.50
CA LEU A 155 -8.78 15.67 -18.08
C LEU A 155 -8.93 17.01 -18.79
N ARG A 156 -8.04 17.98 -18.57
CA ARG A 156 -8.07 19.28 -19.24
C ARG A 156 -7.40 19.22 -20.60
N THR A 157 -6.30 18.48 -20.68
CA THR A 157 -5.50 18.38 -21.91
C THR A 157 -5.79 17.11 -22.69
N LEU A 158 -6.44 16.12 -22.08
CA LEU A 158 -6.70 14.78 -22.60
C LEU A 158 -5.42 14.02 -23.00
N ARG A 159 -4.32 14.32 -22.32
CA ARG A 159 -3.01 13.71 -22.57
C ARG A 159 -2.57 12.83 -21.41
N VAL A 160 -1.82 11.81 -21.74
CA VAL A 160 -1.15 10.98 -20.74
C VAL A 160 -0.10 11.83 -20.02
N VAL A 161 -0.22 11.93 -18.69
CA VAL A 161 0.75 12.61 -17.81
C VAL A 161 1.87 11.65 -17.46
N GLN A 162 1.50 10.42 -17.13
CA GLN A 162 2.43 9.34 -16.82
C GLN A 162 1.81 7.98 -17.09
N SER A 163 2.67 7.00 -17.38
CA SER A 163 2.35 5.59 -17.46
C SER A 163 3.48 4.83 -16.78
N ARG A 164 3.17 3.99 -15.78
CA ARG A 164 4.16 3.31 -14.97
C ARG A 164 3.72 1.90 -14.61
N GLY A 165 4.65 0.96 -14.74
CA GLY A 165 4.51 -0.41 -14.24
C GLY A 165 5.06 -0.55 -12.81
N VAL A 166 5.35 -1.78 -12.42
CA VAL A 166 5.82 -2.14 -11.08
C VAL A 166 7.01 -1.29 -10.64
N CYS A 167 6.91 -0.72 -9.42
CA CYS A 167 7.93 0.15 -8.83
C CYS A 167 8.30 1.35 -9.72
N ASN A 168 7.32 1.94 -10.40
CA ASN A 168 7.46 3.09 -11.30
C ASN A 168 8.39 2.88 -12.52
N LYS A 169 8.58 1.63 -12.96
CA LYS A 169 9.38 1.32 -14.14
C LYS A 169 8.52 1.29 -15.40
N ASN A 170 9.08 1.68 -16.53
CA ASN A 170 8.45 1.50 -17.82
C ASN A 170 8.55 0.02 -18.24
N THR A 171 7.50 -0.49 -18.87
CA THR A 171 7.49 -1.83 -19.45
C THR A 171 7.87 -1.80 -20.94
N ALA A 172 8.01 -2.96 -21.56
CA ALA A 172 8.20 -3.05 -23.01
C ALA A 172 6.98 -2.54 -23.81
N TYR A 173 5.82 -2.41 -23.16
CA TYR A 173 4.57 -1.97 -23.76
C TYR A 173 4.29 -0.48 -23.59
N HIS A 174 5.19 0.25 -22.91
CA HIS A 174 5.00 1.64 -22.49
C HIS A 174 4.53 2.56 -23.62
N ASP A 175 5.28 2.65 -24.71
CA ASP A 175 4.96 3.54 -25.84
C ASP A 175 3.67 3.09 -26.53
N ARG A 176 3.42 1.79 -26.63
CA ARG A 176 2.20 1.24 -27.23
C ARG A 176 0.97 1.60 -26.40
N ILE A 177 1.06 1.52 -25.06
CA ILE A 177 -0.02 1.92 -24.13
C ILE A 177 -0.33 3.41 -24.27
N ILE A 178 0.70 4.27 -24.28
CA ILE A 178 0.52 5.73 -24.45
C ILE A 178 -0.16 6.05 -25.79
N ASN A 179 0.32 5.44 -26.87
CA ASN A 179 -0.26 5.63 -28.20
C ASN A 179 -1.72 5.15 -28.27
N LEU A 180 -2.02 4.01 -27.64
CA LEU A 180 -3.37 3.45 -27.59
C LEU A 180 -4.35 4.40 -26.88
N ILE A 181 -3.97 4.99 -25.75
CA ILE A 181 -4.80 5.97 -25.04
C ILE A 181 -4.95 7.25 -25.87
N ASN A 182 -3.86 7.80 -26.40
CA ASN A 182 -3.90 9.05 -27.18
C ASN A 182 -4.78 8.91 -28.42
N ALA A 183 -4.74 7.77 -29.12
CA ALA A 183 -5.59 7.49 -30.27
C ALA A 183 -7.09 7.41 -29.89
N ASN A 184 -7.42 7.08 -28.66
CA ASN A 184 -8.78 6.90 -28.16
C ASN A 184 -9.22 8.02 -27.17
N ALA A 185 -8.50 9.13 -27.12
CA ALA A 185 -8.82 10.25 -26.22
C ALA A 185 -10.21 10.84 -26.45
N HIS A 186 -10.81 10.64 -27.64
CA HIS A 186 -12.19 11.03 -27.96
C HIS A 186 -13.22 10.38 -27.02
N LEU A 187 -12.99 9.14 -26.54
CA LEU A 187 -13.89 8.46 -25.61
C LEU A 187 -13.98 9.19 -24.26
N ILE A 188 -12.87 9.79 -23.81
CA ILE A 188 -12.85 10.60 -22.59
C ILE A 188 -13.58 11.93 -22.86
N LYS A 189 -13.28 12.57 -24.01
CA LYS A 189 -13.87 13.85 -24.40
C LYS A 189 -15.41 13.78 -24.48
N GLU A 190 -15.94 12.72 -25.06
CA GLU A 190 -17.40 12.49 -25.16
C GLU A 190 -18.06 12.43 -23.78
N ARG A 191 -17.40 11.87 -22.77
CA ARG A 191 -17.92 11.80 -21.39
C ARG A 191 -17.82 13.13 -20.62
N ILE A 192 -16.95 14.04 -21.05
CA ILE A 192 -16.85 15.39 -20.46
C ILE A 192 -17.97 16.28 -20.99
N THR A 193 -18.36 16.07 -22.25
CA THR A 193 -19.32 16.93 -22.96
C THR A 193 -20.77 16.46 -22.89
N ALA A 194 -21.01 15.24 -22.41
CA ALA A 194 -22.34 14.66 -22.17
C ALA A 194 -22.95 15.17 -20.87
#